data_137a4224133362f6e8d366f8e8378999
#
_entry.id   137a4224133362f6e8d366f8e8378999
#
_cell.length_a   1.000
_cell.length_b   1.000
_cell.length_c   1.000
_cell.angle_alpha   90.00
_cell.angle_beta   90.00
_cell.angle_gamma   90.00
#
_symmetry.space_group_name_H-M   'P 1'
#
loop_
_entity.id
_entity.type
_entity.pdbx_description
1 polymer ?
#
loop_
_entity_poly.entity_id
_entity_poly.type
_entity_poly.pdbx_seq_one_letter_code
_entity_poly.pdbx_strand_id
1 'polypeptide(L)'
;MKSILSAKTLFLCSLLLGGTASADFSLDFESGGVWAGKNDVKIPGDTGDLFSLTDDLKADQPAAYFRARATWHINDRHDLSVLYAPLSMDYSGTFDRPIDFRDGVLNPNVPTQARFRFDSYRLTYRYNFIKTDRLTFGLGLTGKIRDAEISVSQPGNTLSDDNTGFVPLINFQLAWKITEQFSFLAEGDALASSRGRAEDVMAAIQWQATDNLAFRLGYRLLEGGVDSDDTYNFSLFHYAVVGATIRF
;
A
#
# COMPACT_ATOMS: atom_id res chain seq x y z
N MET A 1 42.68 16.34 5.01
CA MET A 1 41.86 16.21 3.81
C MET A 1 41.99 14.78 3.32
N LYS A 2 41.05 13.90 3.68
CA LYS A 2 40.87 12.57 3.08
C LYS A 2 39.37 12.32 2.99
N SER A 3 38.85 12.29 1.78
CA SER A 3 37.48 11.96 1.43
C SER A 3 37.23 10.47 1.69
N ILE A 4 36.21 10.15 2.49
CA ILE A 4 35.73 8.79 2.65
C ILE A 4 34.49 8.65 1.76
N LEU A 5 34.68 8.07 0.59
CA LEU A 5 33.60 7.60 -0.28
C LEU A 5 33.01 6.35 0.36
N SER A 6 31.80 6.44 0.85
CA SER A 6 31.04 5.27 1.31
C SER A 6 30.40 4.58 0.11
N ALA A 7 30.99 3.47 -0.31
CA ALA A 7 30.42 2.56 -1.31
C ALA A 7 29.28 1.77 -0.65
N LYS A 8 28.03 2.08 -0.96
CA LYS A 8 26.88 1.21 -0.66
C LYS A 8 26.94 0.02 -1.62
N THR A 9 27.45 -1.08 -1.13
CA THR A 9 27.52 -2.37 -1.83
C THR A 9 26.11 -2.88 -2.06
N LEU A 10 25.72 -2.92 -3.31
CA LEU A 10 24.50 -3.58 -3.79
C LEU A 10 24.75 -5.09 -3.65
N PHE A 11 24.14 -5.71 -2.65
CA PHE A 11 24.19 -7.16 -2.47
C PHE A 11 23.16 -7.79 -3.43
N LEU A 12 23.60 -8.06 -4.66
CA LEU A 12 22.85 -8.88 -5.60
C LEU A 12 23.04 -10.34 -5.17
N CYS A 13 22.08 -10.87 -4.42
CA CYS A 13 22.11 -12.27 -4.00
C CYS A 13 21.79 -13.15 -5.20
N SER A 14 22.83 -13.64 -5.88
CA SER A 14 22.73 -14.68 -6.90
C SER A 14 22.53 -16.02 -6.18
N LEU A 15 21.27 -16.40 -5.94
CA LEU A 15 20.89 -17.74 -5.55
C LEU A 15 20.90 -18.64 -6.80
N LEU A 16 22.04 -19.20 -7.12
CA LEU A 16 22.16 -20.37 -7.98
C LEU A 16 21.81 -21.60 -7.16
N LEU A 17 20.56 -22.00 -7.19
CA LEU A 17 20.12 -23.30 -6.68
C LEU A 17 20.05 -24.28 -7.86
N GLY A 18 21.07 -25.07 -7.99
CA GLY A 18 21.04 -26.32 -8.76
C GLY A 18 20.21 -27.36 -7.97
N GLY A 19 18.99 -27.62 -8.42
CA GLY A 19 18.14 -28.68 -7.90
C GLY A 19 16.85 -28.71 -8.72
N THR A 20 16.51 -29.82 -9.34
CA THR A 20 15.35 -30.04 -10.20
C THR A 20 14.04 -30.18 -9.38
N ALA A 21 13.73 -29.18 -8.58
CA ALA A 21 12.36 -28.84 -8.22
C ALA A 21 12.10 -27.50 -8.92
N SER A 22 11.26 -27.49 -9.94
CA SER A 22 10.83 -26.27 -10.61
C SER A 22 10.11 -25.43 -9.59
N ALA A 23 10.84 -24.58 -8.89
CA ALA A 23 10.21 -23.58 -8.03
C ALA A 23 9.60 -22.53 -8.97
N ASP A 24 8.30 -22.55 -9.10
CA ASP A 24 7.55 -21.58 -9.91
C ASP A 24 7.49 -20.27 -9.13
N PHE A 25 8.16 -19.24 -9.64
CA PHE A 25 8.17 -17.91 -9.06
C PHE A 25 7.55 -16.90 -10.00
N SER A 26 6.88 -15.91 -9.43
CA SER A 26 6.47 -14.74 -10.18
C SER A 26 6.90 -13.45 -9.49
N LEU A 27 7.25 -12.46 -10.32
CA LEU A 27 7.46 -11.08 -9.90
C LEU A 27 6.34 -10.24 -10.49
N ASP A 28 5.76 -9.42 -9.66
CA ASP A 28 4.65 -8.56 -10.00
C ASP A 28 4.99 -7.11 -9.64
N PHE A 29 4.86 -6.22 -10.63
CA PHE A 29 5.07 -4.80 -10.48
C PHE A 29 3.79 -4.05 -10.81
N GLU A 30 3.50 -3.02 -10.03
CA GLU A 30 2.33 -2.17 -10.19
C GLU A 30 2.74 -0.71 -10.01
N SER A 31 2.20 0.16 -10.83
CA SER A 31 2.41 1.61 -10.77
C SER A 31 1.20 2.34 -11.35
N GLY A 32 1.22 3.67 -11.30
CA GLY A 32 0.18 4.53 -11.84
C GLY A 32 0.00 5.80 -11.04
N GLY A 33 -1.20 6.34 -11.05
CA GLY A 33 -1.59 7.52 -10.28
C GLY A 33 -2.42 7.15 -9.05
N VAL A 34 -2.21 7.87 -7.96
CA VAL A 34 -3.01 7.76 -6.73
C VAL A 34 -3.63 9.10 -6.37
N TRP A 35 -4.89 9.06 -5.93
CA TRP A 35 -5.68 10.19 -5.46
C TRP A 35 -6.15 9.94 -4.03
N ALA A 36 -6.01 10.96 -3.17
CA ALA A 36 -6.59 10.96 -1.84
C ALA A 36 -8.07 11.37 -1.93
N GLY A 37 -8.98 10.47 -1.57
CA GLY A 37 -10.41 10.74 -1.41
C GLY A 37 -10.77 11.22 -0.02
N LYS A 38 -9.99 10.80 0.99
CA LYS A 38 -10.13 11.18 2.40
C LYS A 38 -8.82 11.00 3.13
N ASN A 39 -8.52 11.90 4.08
CA ASN A 39 -7.44 11.71 5.03
C ASN A 39 -7.66 12.57 6.27
N ASP A 40 -8.40 12.05 7.24
CA ASP A 40 -8.74 12.72 8.49
C ASP A 40 -7.77 12.31 9.58
N VAL A 41 -7.36 13.28 10.37
CA VAL A 41 -6.32 13.14 11.40
C VAL A 41 -6.76 13.83 12.69
N LYS A 42 -6.55 13.16 13.83
CA LYS A 42 -6.65 13.73 15.17
C LYS A 42 -5.60 13.04 16.05
N ILE A 43 -4.59 13.78 16.50
CA ILE A 43 -3.48 13.26 17.31
C ILE A 43 -3.09 14.28 18.37
N PRO A 44 -3.19 13.94 19.67
CA PRO A 44 -3.73 12.69 20.26
C PRO A 44 -5.20 12.44 19.90
N GLY A 45 -5.61 11.18 19.85
CA GLY A 45 -6.95 10.80 19.42
C GLY A 45 -8.06 11.23 20.37
N ASP A 46 -7.77 11.40 21.65
CA ASP A 46 -8.71 11.87 22.68
C ASP A 46 -8.76 13.41 22.78
N THR A 47 -7.60 14.10 22.77
CA THR A 47 -7.46 15.53 23.11
C THR A 47 -7.10 16.44 21.96
N GLY A 48 -6.50 15.92 20.86
CA GLY A 48 -6.12 16.73 19.70
C GLY A 48 -7.33 17.26 18.92
N ASP A 49 -7.09 18.13 17.98
CA ASP A 49 -8.10 18.62 17.05
C ASP A 49 -8.24 17.71 15.83
N LEU A 50 -9.49 17.47 15.42
CA LEU A 50 -9.77 16.80 14.15
C LEU A 50 -9.56 17.78 12.99
N PHE A 51 -8.74 17.39 12.02
CA PHE A 51 -8.57 18.11 10.75
C PHE A 51 -8.46 17.12 9.58
N SER A 52 -8.71 17.61 8.38
CA SER A 52 -8.65 16.81 7.16
C SER A 52 -7.52 17.29 6.25
N LEU A 53 -6.61 16.40 5.89
CA LEU A 53 -5.57 16.70 4.90
C LEU A 53 -6.16 16.90 3.48
N THR A 54 -7.38 16.39 3.23
CA THR A 54 -8.05 16.51 1.93
C THR A 54 -9.02 17.68 1.84
N ASP A 55 -9.67 18.07 2.95
CA ASP A 55 -10.70 19.09 2.96
C ASP A 55 -10.16 20.45 3.44
N ASP A 56 -9.33 20.45 4.52
CA ASP A 56 -8.71 21.67 5.04
C ASP A 56 -7.47 22.07 4.20
N LEU A 57 -6.75 21.07 3.65
CA LEU A 57 -5.64 21.26 2.73
C LEU A 57 -5.99 20.69 1.35
N LYS A 58 -5.10 20.84 0.39
CA LYS A 58 -5.22 20.28 -0.96
C LYS A 58 -4.10 19.29 -1.21
N ALA A 59 -4.45 18.08 -1.63
CA ALA A 59 -3.49 17.08 -2.05
C ALA A 59 -2.82 17.47 -3.38
N ASP A 60 -1.51 17.25 -3.50
CA ASP A 60 -0.79 17.27 -4.77
C ASP A 60 -1.03 15.94 -5.48
N GLN A 61 -2.03 15.93 -6.35
CA GLN A 61 -2.53 14.70 -6.98
C GLN A 61 -2.81 14.85 -8.48
N PRO A 62 -2.66 13.75 -9.27
CA PRO A 62 -2.28 12.41 -8.80
C PRO A 62 -0.81 12.33 -8.41
N ALA A 63 -0.51 11.66 -7.29
CA ALA A 63 0.84 11.25 -6.97
C ALA A 63 1.20 9.94 -7.69
N ALA A 64 2.47 9.75 -8.03
CA ALA A 64 2.95 8.48 -8.57
C ALA A 64 3.20 7.49 -7.43
N TYR A 65 2.92 6.21 -7.68
CA TYR A 65 3.19 5.13 -6.73
C TYR A 65 3.85 3.95 -7.42
N PHE A 66 4.40 3.04 -6.65
CA PHE A 66 4.78 1.71 -7.12
C PHE A 66 4.53 0.64 -6.06
N ARG A 67 4.37 -0.60 -6.50
CA ARG A 67 4.27 -1.79 -5.64
C ARG A 67 5.08 -2.90 -6.30
N ALA A 68 5.76 -3.70 -5.50
CA ALA A 68 6.53 -4.84 -5.97
C ALA A 68 6.18 -6.07 -5.11
N ARG A 69 5.80 -7.17 -5.77
CA ARG A 69 5.48 -8.45 -5.12
C ARG A 69 6.32 -9.56 -5.73
N ALA A 70 6.88 -10.41 -4.89
CA ALA A 70 7.44 -11.69 -5.29
C ALA A 70 6.58 -12.80 -4.71
N THR A 71 6.20 -13.77 -5.54
CA THR A 71 5.38 -14.91 -5.14
C THR A 71 6.12 -16.21 -5.46
N TRP A 72 6.21 -17.08 -4.49
CA TRP A 72 6.60 -18.46 -4.64
C TRP A 72 5.35 -19.33 -4.72
N HIS A 73 5.13 -19.97 -5.87
CA HIS A 73 4.10 -20.97 -6.09
C HIS A 73 4.65 -22.32 -5.61
N ILE A 74 4.42 -22.65 -4.32
CA ILE A 74 4.95 -23.88 -3.67
C ILE A 74 4.46 -25.12 -4.42
N ASN A 75 3.22 -25.05 -4.84
CA ASN A 75 2.59 -26.02 -5.74
C ASN A 75 1.34 -25.37 -6.36
N ASP A 76 0.54 -26.16 -7.07
CA ASP A 76 -0.65 -25.70 -7.78
C ASP A 76 -1.67 -24.93 -6.93
N ARG A 77 -1.66 -25.10 -5.61
CA ARG A 77 -2.67 -24.54 -4.72
C ARG A 77 -2.13 -23.62 -3.63
N HIS A 78 -0.82 -23.64 -3.37
CA HIS A 78 -0.21 -22.94 -2.25
C HIS A 78 0.74 -21.85 -2.73
N ASP A 79 0.44 -20.62 -2.40
CA ASP A 79 1.25 -19.45 -2.71
C ASP A 79 1.78 -18.81 -1.43
N LEU A 80 3.05 -18.42 -1.45
CA LEU A 80 3.67 -17.58 -0.42
C LEU A 80 4.23 -16.34 -1.10
N SER A 81 3.85 -15.15 -0.66
CA SER A 81 4.31 -13.91 -1.28
C SER A 81 4.79 -12.88 -0.28
N VAL A 82 5.74 -12.06 -0.74
CA VAL A 82 6.17 -10.84 -0.07
C VAL A 82 5.82 -9.65 -0.93
N LEU A 83 5.36 -8.56 -0.32
CA LEU A 83 4.98 -7.33 -1.00
C LEU A 83 5.62 -6.13 -0.28
N TYR A 84 6.16 -5.21 -1.08
CA TYR A 84 6.51 -3.86 -0.67
C TYR A 84 5.65 -2.86 -1.43
N ALA A 85 4.99 -1.97 -0.69
CA ALA A 85 4.05 -1.00 -1.23
C ALA A 85 4.16 0.34 -0.47
N PRO A 86 5.08 1.22 -0.88
CA PRO A 86 5.20 2.56 -0.32
C PRO A 86 4.13 3.48 -0.89
N LEU A 87 3.66 4.40 -0.08
CA LEU A 87 2.79 5.51 -0.45
C LEU A 87 3.28 6.79 0.22
N SER A 88 3.39 7.87 -0.54
CA SER A 88 3.60 9.22 -0.02
C SER A 88 2.71 10.20 -0.76
N MET A 89 2.01 11.04 0.01
CA MET A 89 1.14 12.10 -0.51
C MET A 89 1.51 13.41 0.16
N ASP A 90 1.68 14.44 -0.65
CA ASP A 90 1.94 15.80 -0.20
C ASP A 90 0.65 16.63 -0.28
N TYR A 91 0.51 17.56 0.67
CA TYR A 91 -0.65 18.43 0.79
C TYR A 91 -0.19 19.86 1.08
N SER A 92 -0.95 20.86 0.64
CA SER A 92 -0.64 22.27 0.90
C SER A 92 -1.92 23.09 1.05
N GLY A 93 -1.85 24.15 1.85
CA GLY A 93 -2.98 25.04 2.09
C GLY A 93 -2.79 25.95 3.29
N THR A 94 -3.90 26.29 3.93
CA THR A 94 -3.92 27.04 5.20
C THR A 94 -5.11 26.55 6.02
N PHE A 95 -4.95 26.44 7.33
CA PHE A 95 -6.07 26.21 8.22
C PHE A 95 -6.83 27.55 8.47
N ASP A 96 -8.13 27.49 8.68
CA ASP A 96 -8.96 28.65 9.05
C ASP A 96 -9.06 28.86 10.57
N ARG A 97 -8.61 27.88 11.36
CA ARG A 97 -8.61 27.87 12.82
C ARG A 97 -7.28 27.32 13.36
N PRO A 98 -6.93 27.56 14.63
CA PRO A 98 -5.84 26.85 15.27
C PRO A 98 -6.13 25.35 15.30
N ILE A 99 -5.09 24.53 15.18
CA ILE A 99 -5.16 23.07 15.24
C ILE A 99 -4.18 22.57 16.29
N ASP A 100 -4.68 21.97 17.36
CA ASP A 100 -3.87 21.24 18.33
C ASP A 100 -3.48 19.87 17.74
N PHE A 101 -2.20 19.73 17.40
CA PHE A 101 -1.64 18.53 16.81
C PHE A 101 -0.36 18.13 17.56
N ARG A 102 -0.33 16.92 18.12
CA ARG A 102 0.79 16.44 18.94
C ARG A 102 1.08 17.39 20.10
N ASP A 103 2.31 17.85 20.20
CA ASP A 103 2.81 18.70 21.30
C ASP A 103 2.83 20.19 20.91
N GLY A 104 2.07 20.58 19.89
CA GLY A 104 2.09 21.95 19.39
C GLY A 104 0.80 22.39 18.71
N VAL A 105 0.77 23.67 18.35
CA VAL A 105 -0.36 24.31 17.69
C VAL A 105 0.04 24.76 16.29
N LEU A 106 -0.77 24.42 15.30
CA LEU A 106 -0.68 24.95 13.95
C LEU A 106 -1.55 26.22 13.88
N ASN A 107 -0.95 27.31 13.40
CA ASN A 107 -1.60 28.61 13.39
C ASN A 107 -2.54 28.77 12.17
N PRO A 108 -3.66 29.47 12.32
CA PRO A 108 -4.58 29.74 11.22
C PRO A 108 -3.97 30.74 10.23
N ASN A 109 -4.39 30.66 8.96
CA ASN A 109 -3.99 31.56 7.87
C ASN A 109 -2.47 31.61 7.61
N VAL A 110 -1.73 30.57 8.01
CA VAL A 110 -0.30 30.42 7.74
C VAL A 110 -0.13 29.37 6.65
N PRO A 111 0.73 29.63 5.62
CA PRO A 111 1.04 28.61 4.62
C PRO A 111 1.52 27.33 5.28
N THR A 112 0.82 26.25 5.00
CA THR A 112 1.00 24.93 5.61
C THR A 112 1.31 23.90 4.53
N GLN A 113 2.30 23.06 4.77
CA GLN A 113 2.61 21.89 3.98
C GLN A 113 2.45 20.66 4.88
N ALA A 114 1.83 19.62 4.36
CA ALA A 114 1.74 18.36 5.07
C ALA A 114 2.17 17.20 4.18
N ARG A 115 2.69 16.14 4.79
CA ARG A 115 3.03 14.89 4.14
C ARG A 115 2.43 13.73 4.91
N PHE A 116 1.77 12.85 4.19
CA PHE A 116 1.32 11.55 4.66
C PHE A 116 2.18 10.47 4.01
N ARG A 117 2.91 9.68 4.80
CA ARG A 117 3.68 8.52 4.36
C ARG A 117 3.06 7.25 4.95
N PHE A 118 2.94 6.22 4.11
CA PHE A 118 2.33 4.96 4.51
C PHE A 118 2.99 3.80 3.76
N ASP A 119 4.04 3.26 4.35
CA ASP A 119 4.77 2.13 3.79
C ASP A 119 4.21 0.81 4.29
N SER A 120 4.01 -0.13 3.39
CA SER A 120 3.41 -1.42 3.70
C SER A 120 4.33 -2.56 3.27
N TYR A 121 4.70 -3.40 4.23
CA TYR A 121 5.47 -4.64 4.04
C TYR A 121 4.56 -5.79 4.40
N ARG A 122 4.36 -6.76 3.49
CA ARG A 122 3.42 -7.87 3.71
C ARG A 122 4.07 -9.21 3.44
N LEU A 123 3.72 -10.18 4.27
CA LEU A 123 3.93 -11.60 4.02
C LEU A 123 2.55 -12.25 3.94
N THR A 124 2.25 -12.89 2.81
CA THR A 124 0.94 -13.50 2.55
C THR A 124 1.10 -14.97 2.22
N TYR A 125 0.35 -15.82 2.91
CA TYR A 125 0.11 -17.18 2.51
C TYR A 125 -1.32 -17.33 2.00
N ARG A 126 -1.50 -17.95 0.81
CA ARG A 126 -2.81 -18.19 0.19
C ARG A 126 -2.96 -19.63 -0.24
N TYR A 127 -4.17 -20.16 -0.03
CA TYR A 127 -4.60 -21.45 -0.54
C TYR A 127 -5.67 -21.27 -1.61
N ASN A 128 -5.45 -21.84 -2.80
CA ASN A 128 -6.36 -21.77 -3.94
C ASN A 128 -7.38 -22.90 -3.84
N PHE A 129 -8.55 -22.63 -3.27
CA PHE A 129 -9.64 -23.59 -3.05
C PHE A 129 -10.24 -24.07 -4.36
N ILE A 130 -10.44 -23.15 -5.30
CA ILE A 130 -10.92 -23.43 -6.64
C ILE A 130 -9.76 -23.20 -7.60
N LYS A 131 -9.44 -24.19 -8.38
CA LYS A 131 -8.48 -24.11 -9.48
C LYS A 131 -8.97 -24.99 -10.62
N THR A 132 -9.58 -24.33 -11.60
CA THR A 132 -10.05 -24.91 -12.85
C THR A 132 -9.39 -24.17 -14.01
N ASP A 133 -9.62 -24.63 -15.25
CA ASP A 133 -9.08 -23.96 -16.45
C ASP A 133 -9.56 -22.53 -16.63
N ARG A 134 -10.72 -22.18 -16.03
CA ARG A 134 -11.34 -20.85 -16.18
C ARG A 134 -11.38 -20.02 -14.90
N LEU A 135 -11.31 -20.65 -13.74
CA LEU A 135 -11.50 -19.96 -12.47
C LEU A 135 -10.49 -20.42 -11.44
N THR A 136 -9.79 -19.46 -10.86
CA THR A 136 -8.99 -19.64 -9.64
C THR A 136 -9.58 -18.76 -8.56
N PHE A 137 -9.86 -19.36 -7.40
CA PHE A 137 -10.27 -18.61 -6.19
C PHE A 137 -9.48 -19.11 -5.00
N GLY A 138 -8.82 -18.17 -4.32
CA GLY A 138 -8.00 -18.44 -3.14
C GLY A 138 -8.32 -17.50 -2.00
N LEU A 139 -8.13 -18.03 -0.79
CA LEU A 139 -8.15 -17.30 0.47
C LEU A 139 -6.85 -17.51 1.22
N GLY A 140 -6.48 -16.55 2.04
CA GLY A 140 -5.22 -16.58 2.76
C GLY A 140 -5.18 -15.67 3.96
N LEU A 141 -3.99 -15.60 4.55
CA LEU A 141 -3.68 -14.72 5.65
C LEU A 141 -2.48 -13.86 5.29
N THR A 142 -2.57 -12.58 5.61
CA THR A 142 -1.48 -11.60 5.43
C THR A 142 -1.06 -11.06 6.78
N GLY A 143 0.23 -11.14 7.08
CA GLY A 143 0.87 -10.33 8.11
C GLY A 143 1.40 -9.05 7.46
N LYS A 144 0.87 -7.90 7.85
CA LYS A 144 1.27 -6.58 7.34
C LYS A 144 2.00 -5.81 8.43
N ILE A 145 3.21 -5.33 8.13
CA ILE A 145 3.86 -4.26 8.89
C ILE A 145 3.54 -2.95 8.18
N ARG A 146 2.94 -2.03 8.92
CA ARG A 146 2.64 -0.67 8.49
C ARG A 146 3.66 0.26 9.14
N ASP A 147 4.32 1.10 8.35
CA ASP A 147 5.14 2.22 8.80
C ASP A 147 4.52 3.51 8.24
N ALA A 148 3.93 4.31 9.12
CA ALA A 148 3.16 5.49 8.77
C ALA A 148 3.73 6.73 9.47
N GLU A 149 3.67 7.88 8.78
CA GLU A 149 4.07 9.17 9.31
C GLU A 149 3.15 10.26 8.78
N ILE A 150 2.74 11.16 9.67
CA ILE A 150 2.03 12.39 9.33
C ILE A 150 2.91 13.54 9.79
N SER A 151 3.34 14.39 8.86
CA SER A 151 4.14 15.57 9.15
C SER A 151 3.42 16.81 8.63
N VAL A 152 3.31 17.84 9.47
CA VAL A 152 2.70 19.13 9.13
C VAL A 152 3.68 20.25 9.46
N SER A 153 3.98 21.09 8.46
CA SER A 153 4.99 22.13 8.55
C SER A 153 4.40 23.51 8.24
N GLN A 154 4.72 24.45 9.09
CA GLN A 154 4.53 25.90 8.91
C GLN A 154 5.87 26.62 9.05
N PRO A 155 6.05 27.86 8.58
CA PRO A 155 7.29 28.61 8.75
C PRO A 155 7.77 28.63 10.20
N GLY A 156 8.92 28.00 10.46
CA GLY A 156 9.51 27.92 11.80
C GLY A 156 8.91 26.86 12.76
N ASN A 157 7.93 26.07 12.32
CA ASN A 157 7.30 25.00 13.12
C ASN A 157 7.04 23.76 12.26
N THR A 158 7.50 22.60 12.70
CA THR A 158 7.18 21.30 12.08
C THR A 158 6.81 20.34 13.19
N LEU A 159 5.62 19.75 13.05
CA LEU A 159 5.08 18.74 13.94
C LEU A 159 4.91 17.44 13.17
N SER A 160 5.28 16.32 13.77
CA SER A 160 5.13 15.00 13.13
C SER A 160 4.74 13.93 14.13
N ASP A 161 4.02 12.94 13.63
CA ASP A 161 3.68 11.70 14.31
C ASP A 161 4.05 10.51 13.43
N ASP A 162 4.78 9.56 13.98
CA ASP A 162 5.13 8.31 13.32
C ASP A 162 4.61 7.10 14.10
N ASN A 163 4.18 6.08 13.38
CA ASN A 163 3.64 4.87 13.98
C ASN A 163 3.94 3.65 13.12
N THR A 164 4.59 2.68 13.72
CA THR A 164 4.81 1.36 13.12
C THR A 164 3.94 0.33 13.83
N GLY A 165 3.18 -0.45 13.06
CA GLY A 165 2.24 -1.43 13.61
C GLY A 165 2.13 -2.69 12.78
N PHE A 166 1.76 -3.79 13.47
CA PHE A 166 1.43 -5.07 12.83
C PHE A 166 -0.09 -5.20 12.66
N VAL A 167 -0.52 -5.55 11.45
CA VAL A 167 -1.93 -5.71 11.09
C VAL A 167 -2.14 -7.08 10.44
N PRO A 168 -2.83 -8.03 11.09
CA PRO A 168 -3.26 -9.26 10.43
C PRO A 168 -4.43 -8.96 9.50
N LEU A 169 -4.43 -9.58 8.30
CA LEU A 169 -5.47 -9.37 7.29
C LEU A 169 -5.89 -10.71 6.69
N ILE A 170 -7.12 -10.78 6.20
CA ILE A 170 -7.61 -11.86 5.37
C ILE A 170 -7.29 -11.49 3.92
N ASN A 171 -6.58 -12.40 3.23
CA ASN A 171 -6.27 -12.26 1.81
C ASN A 171 -7.30 -13.00 0.97
N PHE A 172 -7.64 -12.45 -0.19
CA PHE A 172 -8.41 -13.14 -1.22
C PHE A 172 -7.87 -12.86 -2.61
N GLN A 173 -8.09 -13.80 -3.52
CA GLN A 173 -7.86 -13.60 -4.96
C GLN A 173 -8.88 -14.39 -5.76
N LEU A 174 -9.43 -13.73 -6.77
CA LEU A 174 -10.27 -14.30 -7.82
C LEU A 174 -9.62 -14.00 -9.15
N ALA A 175 -9.31 -15.01 -9.95
CA ALA A 175 -8.89 -14.87 -11.34
C ALA A 175 -9.86 -15.64 -12.23
N TRP A 176 -10.53 -14.94 -13.13
CA TRP A 176 -11.51 -15.51 -14.04
C TRP A 176 -11.06 -15.30 -15.49
N LYS A 177 -10.75 -16.39 -16.17
CA LYS A 177 -10.35 -16.42 -17.58
C LYS A 177 -11.57 -16.17 -18.46
N ILE A 178 -11.62 -14.99 -19.10
CA ILE A 178 -12.69 -14.58 -20.00
C ILE A 178 -12.45 -15.19 -21.39
N THR A 179 -11.20 -15.05 -21.88
CA THR A 179 -10.70 -15.67 -23.11
C THR A 179 -9.35 -16.32 -22.85
N GLU A 180 -8.69 -16.90 -23.85
CA GLU A 180 -7.34 -17.44 -23.70
C GLU A 180 -6.32 -16.36 -23.33
N GLN A 181 -6.55 -15.11 -23.73
CA GLN A 181 -5.62 -14.00 -23.51
C GLN A 181 -6.07 -13.03 -22.41
N PHE A 182 -7.36 -12.96 -22.08
CA PHE A 182 -7.89 -11.98 -21.14
C PHE A 182 -8.52 -12.64 -19.92
N SER A 183 -8.17 -12.12 -18.75
CA SER A 183 -8.73 -12.53 -17.47
C SER A 183 -9.20 -11.32 -16.67
N PHE A 184 -10.26 -11.48 -15.89
CA PHE A 184 -10.61 -10.58 -14.82
C PHE A 184 -9.87 -11.03 -13.55
N LEU A 185 -9.24 -10.09 -12.87
CA LEU A 185 -8.55 -10.30 -11.60
C LEU A 185 -9.16 -9.41 -10.53
N ALA A 186 -9.58 -10.01 -9.42
CA ALA A 186 -9.89 -9.29 -8.20
C ALA A 186 -9.06 -9.86 -7.06
N GLU A 187 -8.33 -9.01 -6.35
CA GLU A 187 -7.52 -9.44 -5.22
C GLU A 187 -7.48 -8.38 -4.14
N GLY A 188 -7.23 -8.80 -2.91
CA GLY A 188 -7.10 -7.85 -1.83
C GLY A 188 -6.79 -8.48 -0.50
N ASP A 189 -6.58 -7.58 0.46
CA ASP A 189 -6.44 -7.84 1.87
C ASP A 189 -7.45 -7.00 2.63
N ALA A 190 -8.19 -7.58 3.56
CA ALA A 190 -9.16 -6.85 4.36
C ALA A 190 -9.30 -7.41 5.78
N LEU A 191 -9.49 -6.52 6.73
CA LEU A 191 -9.95 -6.85 8.08
C LEU A 191 -10.64 -5.64 8.70
N ALA A 192 -11.75 -5.87 9.40
CA ALA A 192 -12.40 -4.89 10.25
C ALA A 192 -12.45 -5.39 11.69
N SER A 193 -12.21 -4.49 12.64
CA SER A 193 -12.29 -4.74 14.08
C SER A 193 -12.93 -3.54 14.79
N SER A 194 -13.15 -3.66 16.10
CA SER A 194 -13.67 -2.56 16.91
C SER A 194 -12.72 -1.36 17.03
N ARG A 195 -11.42 -1.54 16.72
CA ARG A 195 -10.38 -0.50 16.82
C ARG A 195 -10.01 0.12 15.47
N GLY A 196 -10.58 -0.36 14.38
CA GLY A 196 -10.25 0.13 13.05
C GLY A 196 -10.46 -0.90 11.95
N ARG A 197 -10.21 -0.48 10.74
CA ARG A 197 -10.31 -1.32 9.54
C ARG A 197 -9.14 -1.10 8.61
N ALA A 198 -8.87 -2.07 7.78
CA ALA A 198 -7.87 -1.98 6.73
C ALA A 198 -8.34 -2.79 5.53
N GLU A 199 -8.47 -2.14 4.40
CA GLU A 199 -8.93 -2.70 3.14
C GLU A 199 -8.01 -2.25 2.02
N ASP A 200 -7.52 -3.19 1.23
CA ASP A 200 -6.68 -2.95 0.06
C ASP A 200 -7.16 -3.89 -1.04
N VAL A 201 -8.03 -3.41 -1.92
CA VAL A 201 -8.74 -4.22 -2.89
C VAL A 201 -8.51 -3.69 -4.29
N MET A 202 -8.16 -4.58 -5.23
CA MET A 202 -7.95 -4.29 -6.65
C MET A 202 -8.91 -5.11 -7.51
N ALA A 203 -9.39 -4.48 -8.58
CA ALA A 203 -10.05 -5.13 -9.70
C ALA A 203 -9.37 -4.69 -11.01
N ALA A 204 -9.02 -5.65 -11.87
CA ALA A 204 -8.29 -5.38 -13.10
C ALA A 204 -8.67 -6.35 -14.23
N ILE A 205 -8.44 -5.90 -15.47
CA ILE A 205 -8.34 -6.78 -16.62
C ILE A 205 -6.85 -7.07 -16.84
N GLN A 206 -6.52 -8.34 -16.95
CA GLN A 206 -5.18 -8.83 -17.24
C GLN A 206 -5.14 -9.39 -18.65
N TRP A 207 -4.11 -9.00 -19.39
CA TRP A 207 -3.78 -9.51 -20.72
C TRP A 207 -2.53 -10.37 -20.66
N GLN A 208 -2.64 -11.65 -21.05
CA GLN A 208 -1.53 -12.59 -21.18
C GLN A 208 -0.85 -12.34 -22.51
N ALA A 209 0.30 -11.67 -22.50
CA ALA A 209 1.05 -11.33 -23.70
C ALA A 209 1.88 -12.51 -24.23
N THR A 210 2.48 -13.28 -23.30
CA THR A 210 3.19 -14.55 -23.57
C THR A 210 2.93 -15.54 -22.45
N ASP A 211 3.45 -16.74 -22.50
CA ASP A 211 3.29 -17.75 -21.43
C ASP A 211 3.84 -17.25 -20.09
N ASN A 212 4.86 -16.39 -20.11
CA ASN A 212 5.56 -15.91 -18.93
C ASN A 212 5.30 -14.44 -18.58
N LEU A 213 4.61 -13.68 -19.45
CA LEU A 213 4.43 -12.24 -19.26
C LEU A 213 2.96 -11.85 -19.40
N ALA A 214 2.44 -11.19 -18.37
CA ALA A 214 1.10 -10.61 -18.39
C ALA A 214 1.15 -9.14 -17.99
N PHE A 215 0.24 -8.35 -18.57
CA PHE A 215 0.00 -6.95 -18.19
C PHE A 215 -1.41 -6.80 -17.64
N ARG A 216 -1.61 -5.80 -16.75
CA ARG A 216 -2.94 -5.49 -16.26
C ARG A 216 -3.21 -3.99 -16.23
N LEU A 217 -4.49 -3.67 -16.40
CA LEU A 217 -5.03 -2.34 -16.22
C LEU A 217 -6.23 -2.44 -15.26
N GLY A 218 -6.31 -1.58 -14.27
CA GLY A 218 -7.34 -1.70 -13.27
C GLY A 218 -7.47 -0.52 -12.32
N TYR A 219 -8.19 -0.78 -11.25
CA TYR A 219 -8.46 0.16 -10.17
C TYR A 219 -8.21 -0.52 -8.84
N ARG A 220 -7.61 0.22 -7.90
CA ARG A 220 -7.39 -0.21 -6.53
C ARG A 220 -7.97 0.81 -5.57
N LEU A 221 -8.54 0.31 -4.50
CA LEU A 221 -8.96 1.06 -3.34
C LEU A 221 -8.07 0.66 -2.16
N LEU A 222 -7.50 1.65 -1.48
CA LEU A 222 -6.85 1.49 -0.18
C LEU A 222 -7.63 2.33 0.82
N GLU A 223 -8.30 1.66 1.74
CA GLU A 223 -9.05 2.31 2.82
C GLU A 223 -8.62 1.76 4.15
N GLY A 224 -8.63 2.60 5.16
CA GLY A 224 -8.41 2.14 6.51
C GLY A 224 -8.16 3.25 7.48
N GLY A 225 -8.10 2.85 8.74
CA GLY A 225 -7.85 3.77 9.82
C GLY A 225 -7.88 3.08 11.17
N VAL A 226 -7.52 3.87 12.16
CA VAL A 226 -7.52 3.51 13.58
C VAL A 226 -8.25 4.59 14.35
N ASP A 227 -8.98 4.18 15.38
CA ASP A 227 -9.62 5.03 16.38
C ASP A 227 -9.16 4.54 17.76
N SER A 228 -8.30 5.31 18.39
CA SER A 228 -7.75 5.06 19.73
C SER A 228 -7.48 6.38 20.43
N ASP A 229 -7.22 6.33 21.75
CA ASP A 229 -6.90 7.51 22.55
C ASP A 229 -5.60 8.20 22.05
N ASP A 230 -4.64 7.43 21.53
CA ASP A 230 -3.39 7.97 21.00
C ASP A 230 -3.55 8.56 19.59
N THR A 231 -4.35 7.92 18.73
CA THR A 231 -4.40 8.28 17.31
C THR A 231 -5.78 7.98 16.74
N TYR A 232 -6.37 8.98 16.10
CA TYR A 232 -7.44 8.83 15.14
C TYR A 232 -6.91 9.22 13.77
N ASN A 233 -6.92 8.27 12.82
CA ASN A 233 -6.63 8.54 11.42
C ASN A 233 -7.44 7.61 10.54
N PHE A 234 -8.23 8.16 9.62
CA PHE A 234 -8.94 7.41 8.58
C PHE A 234 -8.62 8.00 7.22
N SER A 235 -8.19 7.12 6.31
CA SER A 235 -7.79 7.50 4.96
C SER A 235 -8.42 6.62 3.90
N LEU A 236 -8.65 7.21 2.72
CA LEU A 236 -9.16 6.56 1.52
C LEU A 236 -8.36 7.03 0.31
N PHE A 237 -7.75 6.09 -0.40
CA PHE A 237 -6.96 6.36 -1.60
C PHE A 237 -7.50 5.54 -2.78
N HIS A 238 -7.56 6.19 -3.92
CA HIS A 238 -7.98 5.62 -5.19
C HIS A 238 -6.78 5.52 -6.13
N TYR A 239 -6.58 4.39 -6.76
CA TYR A 239 -5.45 4.14 -7.64
C TYR A 239 -5.91 3.76 -9.03
N ALA A 240 -5.34 4.40 -10.05
CA ALA A 240 -5.32 3.87 -11.39
C ALA A 240 -4.11 2.92 -11.50
N VAL A 241 -4.37 1.69 -11.87
CA VAL A 241 -3.39 0.59 -11.83
C VAL A 241 -2.94 0.22 -13.23
N VAL A 242 -1.63 0.25 -13.45
CA VAL A 242 -0.94 -0.43 -14.56
C VAL A 242 0.04 -1.41 -13.93
N GLY A 243 0.04 -2.66 -14.36
CA GLY A 243 0.92 -3.67 -13.78
C GLY A 243 1.45 -4.66 -14.79
N ALA A 244 2.53 -5.32 -14.41
CA ALA A 244 3.13 -6.42 -15.15
C ALA A 244 3.52 -7.55 -14.21
N THR A 245 3.25 -8.78 -14.64
CA THR A 245 3.62 -10.01 -13.94
C THR A 245 4.54 -10.82 -14.82
N ILE A 246 5.69 -11.23 -14.30
CA ILE A 246 6.65 -12.11 -14.95
C ILE A 246 6.71 -13.41 -14.16
N ARG A 247 6.56 -14.56 -14.84
CA ARG A 247 6.65 -15.90 -14.27
C ARG A 247 7.91 -16.60 -14.74
N PHE A 248 8.54 -17.35 -13.86
CA PHE A 248 9.79 -18.07 -14.11
C PHE A 248 9.60 -19.56 -13.96
#